data_cf8a1f1567013c5d674cc8112c3c5ca4
#
_entry.id   cf8a1f1567013c5d674cc8112c3c5ca4
#
_cell.length_a   1.000
_cell.length_b   1.000
_cell.length_c   1.000
_cell.angle_alpha   90.00
_cell.angle_beta   90.00
_cell.angle_gamma   90.00
#
_symmetry.space_group_name_H-M   'P 1'
#
loop_
_entity.id
_entity.type
_entity.pdbx_description
1 polymer ?
#
loop_
_entity_poly.entity_id
_entity_poly.type
_entity_poly.pdbx_seq_one_letter_code
_entity_poly.pdbx_strand_id
1 'polypeptide(L)'
;AYEISAWLVGSEMCIRDRYFPKPGWVEHDADEIWASMLGVAVEAMTKIGADASKIAAIGITNQRETAIVWDKNTGVPVYHAIVWQCRRTSEYCDSLKARGLTEKFREKTGLVIDAYFSATKIKWILDNVEGAREKAQKGQLLFGTVETWLIWKLTKGRVHVTDYSNASRTMLFNINTLQWDQEILNELDIPKSMLPKPMPCLLYTSPSPRDRQKS
;
A
#
# COMPACT_ATOMS: atom_id res chain seq x y z
N ALA A 1 9.67 -22.97 17.47
CA ALA A 1 9.28 -21.77 16.77
C ALA A 1 8.45 -20.91 17.72
N TYR A 2 8.94 -19.74 18.07
CA TYR A 2 8.20 -18.80 18.91
C TYR A 2 7.33 -17.94 17.99
N GLU A 3 6.01 -17.96 18.22
CA GLU A 3 5.08 -17.02 17.62
C GLU A 3 5.22 -15.68 18.37
N ILE A 4 5.88 -14.73 17.76
CA ILE A 4 5.89 -13.35 18.24
C ILE A 4 4.66 -12.68 17.67
N SER A 5 3.58 -12.63 18.44
CA SER A 5 2.42 -11.87 17.99
C SER A 5 2.72 -10.37 18.17
N ALA A 6 2.93 -9.70 17.06
CA ALA A 6 3.12 -8.24 16.98
C ALA A 6 1.80 -7.47 17.23
N TRP A 7 0.88 -8.04 17.98
CA TRP A 7 -0.42 -7.45 18.32
C TRP A 7 -0.33 -6.11 19.06
N LEU A 8 0.77 -5.88 19.77
CA LEU A 8 1.00 -4.63 20.47
C LEU A 8 1.38 -3.45 19.56
N VAL A 9 1.86 -3.72 18.35
CA VAL A 9 2.32 -2.69 17.41
C VAL A 9 1.15 -2.04 16.65
N GLY A 10 0.13 -2.81 16.31
CA GLY A 10 -0.95 -2.35 15.43
C GLY A 10 -1.89 -1.32 16.06
N SER A 11 -2.18 -1.41 17.35
CA SER A 11 -3.14 -0.52 18.00
C SER A 11 -2.56 0.85 18.34
N GLU A 12 -1.29 0.93 18.71
CA GLU A 12 -0.65 2.21 19.02
C GLU A 12 -0.26 2.99 17.75
N MET A 13 0.24 2.34 16.71
CA MET A 13 0.54 2.99 15.42
C MET A 13 -0.68 3.68 14.81
N CYS A 14 -1.86 3.09 14.91
CA CYS A 14 -3.09 3.69 14.35
C CYS A 14 -3.57 4.94 15.08
N ILE A 15 -3.09 5.22 16.29
CA ILE A 15 -3.61 6.29 17.14
C ILE A 15 -2.62 7.45 17.28
N ARG A 16 -1.32 7.19 17.34
CA ARG A 16 -0.33 8.21 17.70
C ARG A 16 0.21 9.04 16.55
N ASP A 17 0.27 8.51 15.34
CA ASP A 17 1.03 9.11 14.24
C ASP A 17 0.12 9.63 13.12
N ARG A 18 -1.05 10.19 13.46
CA ARG A 18 -1.97 10.80 12.49
C ARG A 18 -1.82 12.29 12.46
N TYR A 19 -1.67 12.81 11.26
CA TYR A 19 -1.68 14.24 10.97
C TYR A 19 -3.02 14.64 10.37
N PHE A 20 -3.57 15.77 10.81
CA PHE A 20 -4.84 16.33 10.35
C PHE A 20 -4.62 17.74 9.81
N PRO A 21 -3.95 17.90 8.65
CA PRO A 21 -3.54 19.23 8.16
C PRO A 21 -4.71 20.14 7.79
N LYS A 22 -5.86 19.54 7.44
CA LYS A 22 -7.11 20.26 7.13
C LYS A 22 -8.32 19.41 7.56
N PRO A 23 -9.52 20.01 7.73
CA PRO A 23 -10.74 19.24 7.98
C PRO A 23 -10.94 18.13 6.95
N GLY A 24 -11.16 16.90 7.41
CA GLY A 24 -11.34 15.72 6.56
C GLY A 24 -10.06 15.16 5.93
N TRP A 25 -8.90 15.75 6.17
CA TRP A 25 -7.61 15.23 5.73
C TRP A 25 -6.96 14.40 6.83
N VAL A 26 -6.46 13.23 6.46
CA VAL A 26 -5.78 12.32 7.39
C VAL A 26 -4.53 11.78 6.72
N GLU A 27 -3.40 11.92 7.38
CA GLU A 27 -2.09 11.53 6.89
C GLU A 27 -1.29 10.77 7.95
N HIS A 28 -0.31 9.98 7.48
CA HIS A 28 0.77 9.43 8.29
C HIS A 28 2.11 9.81 7.65
N ASP A 29 3.16 9.84 8.45
CA ASP A 29 4.52 9.79 7.92
C ASP A 29 4.91 8.32 7.65
N ALA A 30 5.32 8.04 6.40
CA ALA A 30 5.66 6.68 6.01
C ALA A 30 6.98 6.20 6.63
N ASP A 31 7.92 7.11 6.92
CA ASP A 31 9.18 6.77 7.58
C ASP A 31 8.97 6.56 9.09
N GLU A 32 8.03 7.26 9.73
CA GLU A 32 7.62 6.97 11.11
C GLU A 32 6.98 5.58 11.22
N ILE A 33 6.12 5.19 10.26
CA ILE A 33 5.57 3.82 10.19
C ILE A 33 6.69 2.79 10.11
N TRP A 34 7.69 3.02 9.27
CA TRP A 34 8.85 2.14 9.13
C TRP A 34 9.67 2.07 10.43
N ALA A 35 10.00 3.21 11.02
CA ALA A 35 10.81 3.30 12.23
C ALA A 35 10.13 2.62 13.42
N SER A 36 8.83 2.87 13.61
CA SER A 36 8.03 2.25 14.67
C SER A 36 7.98 0.73 14.53
N MET A 37 7.70 0.23 13.32
CA MET A 37 7.64 -1.21 13.05
C MET A 37 9.00 -1.88 13.36
N LEU A 38 10.09 -1.29 12.88
CA LEU A 38 11.42 -1.83 13.10
C LEU A 38 11.81 -1.80 14.59
N GLY A 39 11.53 -0.70 15.27
CA GLY A 39 11.80 -0.55 16.71
C GLY A 39 11.11 -1.61 17.54
N VAL A 40 9.82 -1.84 17.29
CA VAL A 40 9.05 -2.86 18.04
C VAL A 40 9.51 -4.27 17.70
N ALA A 41 9.85 -4.54 16.43
CA ALA A 41 10.39 -5.85 16.05
C ALA A 41 11.71 -6.16 16.79
N VAL A 42 12.62 -5.19 16.86
CA VAL A 42 13.88 -5.31 17.60
C VAL A 42 13.62 -5.48 19.11
N GLU A 43 12.73 -4.70 19.69
CA GLU A 43 12.36 -4.81 21.10
C GLU A 43 11.78 -6.19 21.44
N ALA A 44 10.86 -6.70 20.60
CA ALA A 44 10.26 -8.01 20.78
C ALA A 44 11.31 -9.13 20.72
N MET A 45 12.23 -9.07 19.76
CA MET A 45 13.34 -10.02 19.66
C MET A 45 14.25 -9.98 20.88
N THR A 46 14.57 -8.79 21.37
CA THR A 46 15.41 -8.59 22.56
C THR A 46 14.75 -9.18 23.80
N LYS A 47 13.47 -8.93 24.02
CA LYS A 47 12.71 -9.44 25.18
C LYS A 47 12.71 -10.97 25.28
N ILE A 48 12.73 -11.68 24.17
CA ILE A 48 12.73 -13.16 24.17
C ILE A 48 14.11 -13.78 23.91
N GLY A 49 15.17 -12.96 23.82
CA GLY A 49 16.53 -13.43 23.53
C GLY A 49 16.66 -14.13 22.17
N ALA A 50 15.83 -13.72 21.17
CA ALA A 50 15.92 -14.26 19.82
C ALA A 50 16.92 -13.47 18.98
N ASP A 51 17.64 -14.18 18.13
CA ASP A 51 18.48 -13.59 17.08
C ASP A 51 17.90 -13.94 15.70
N ALA A 52 18.41 -13.29 14.65
CA ALA A 52 17.92 -13.46 13.28
C ALA A 52 17.96 -14.91 12.78
N SER A 53 18.87 -15.76 13.31
CA SER A 53 18.98 -17.16 12.89
C SER A 53 17.80 -18.02 13.36
N LYS A 54 17.07 -17.54 14.37
CA LYS A 54 15.88 -18.21 14.91
C LYS A 54 14.56 -17.76 14.27
N ILE A 55 14.60 -16.75 13.39
CA ILE A 55 13.42 -16.21 12.70
C ILE A 55 13.24 -16.97 11.38
N ALA A 56 12.18 -17.75 11.28
CA ALA A 56 11.87 -18.52 10.07
C ALA A 56 11.21 -17.69 8.97
N ALA A 57 10.35 -16.72 9.34
CA ALA A 57 9.62 -15.88 8.40
C ALA A 57 9.10 -14.61 9.07
N ILE A 58 8.72 -13.62 8.25
CA ILE A 58 8.05 -12.39 8.67
C ILE A 58 6.67 -12.38 8.02
N GLY A 59 5.62 -12.31 8.83
CA GLY A 59 4.25 -12.06 8.38
C GLY A 59 3.95 -10.56 8.45
N ILE A 60 3.42 -9.98 7.36
CA ILE A 60 3.06 -8.57 7.30
C ILE A 60 1.56 -8.45 7.10
N THR A 61 0.88 -7.74 7.99
CA THR A 61 -0.50 -7.29 7.78
C THR A 61 -0.51 -5.86 7.27
N ASN A 62 -1.60 -5.44 6.61
CA ASN A 62 -1.67 -4.18 5.91
C ASN A 62 -2.59 -3.18 6.61
N GLN A 63 -2.28 -1.89 6.46
CA GLN A 63 -3.26 -0.82 6.50
C GLN A 63 -3.70 -0.55 5.07
N ARG A 64 -4.73 -1.28 4.61
CA ARG A 64 -5.21 -1.21 3.23
C ARG A 64 -5.64 0.20 2.85
N GLU A 65 -5.72 0.48 1.56
CA GLU A 65 -6.18 1.72 0.93
C GLU A 65 -5.33 2.97 1.24
N THR A 66 -4.50 2.94 2.29
CA THR A 66 -3.54 4.02 2.59
C THR A 66 -2.48 4.07 1.48
N ALA A 67 -2.36 5.22 0.84
CA ALA A 67 -1.51 5.39 -0.34
C ALA A 67 -0.17 6.05 0.03
N ILE A 68 0.92 5.38 -0.30
CA ILE A 68 2.29 5.87 -0.17
C ILE A 68 2.90 5.95 -1.57
N VAL A 69 3.51 7.09 -1.91
CA VAL A 69 4.27 7.27 -3.15
C VAL A 69 5.68 7.73 -2.79
N TRP A 70 6.68 7.05 -3.33
CA TRP A 70 8.09 7.35 -3.04
C TRP A 70 8.96 7.31 -4.29
N ASP A 71 10.09 8.00 -4.23
CA ASP A 71 11.12 7.96 -5.27
C ASP A 71 11.94 6.66 -5.13
N LYS A 72 11.96 5.83 -6.18
CA LYS A 72 12.64 4.52 -6.16
C LYS A 72 14.15 4.59 -6.02
N ASN A 73 14.75 5.73 -6.39
CA ASN A 73 16.20 5.88 -6.38
C ASN A 73 16.70 6.31 -5.00
N THR A 74 15.92 7.16 -4.31
CA THR A 74 16.28 7.70 -3.00
C THR A 74 15.60 6.97 -1.85
N GLY A 75 14.46 6.32 -2.11
CA GLY A 75 13.62 5.71 -1.08
C GLY A 75 12.86 6.73 -0.22
N VAL A 76 12.80 7.98 -0.66
CA VAL A 76 12.13 9.05 0.08
C VAL A 76 10.68 9.20 -0.40
N PRO A 77 9.69 9.17 0.51
CA PRO A 77 8.31 9.48 0.18
C PRO A 77 8.20 10.91 -0.39
N VAL A 78 7.45 11.07 -1.48
CA VAL A 78 7.26 12.39 -2.11
C VAL A 78 6.19 13.22 -1.40
N TYR A 79 5.38 12.57 -0.60
CA TYR A 79 4.34 13.16 0.23
C TYR A 79 4.01 12.22 1.40
N HIS A 80 3.35 12.74 2.45
CA HIS A 80 2.81 11.91 3.52
C HIS A 80 1.88 10.82 2.98
N ALA A 81 1.83 9.69 3.64
CA ALA A 81 0.89 8.62 3.34
C ALA A 81 -0.54 9.12 3.53
N ILE A 82 -1.35 9.09 2.46
CA ILE A 82 -2.76 9.52 2.55
C ILE A 82 -3.59 8.35 3.06
N VAL A 83 -4.14 8.51 4.27
CA VAL A 83 -4.84 7.46 5.00
C VAL A 83 -6.20 7.14 4.36
N TRP A 84 -6.68 5.91 4.53
CA TRP A 84 -7.97 5.44 4.02
C TRP A 84 -9.17 6.32 4.46
N GLN A 85 -9.09 6.94 5.64
CA GLN A 85 -10.12 7.84 6.18
C GLN A 85 -10.15 9.22 5.50
N CYS A 86 -9.10 9.58 4.76
CA CYS A 86 -8.96 10.92 4.19
C CYS A 86 -10.01 11.17 3.10
N ARG A 87 -10.69 12.31 3.20
CA ARG A 87 -11.78 12.70 2.28
C ARG A 87 -11.38 13.74 1.24
N ARG A 88 -10.08 14.10 1.13
CA ARG A 88 -9.59 15.15 0.21
C ARG A 88 -9.92 14.93 -1.26
N THR A 89 -10.18 13.69 -1.67
CA THR A 89 -10.49 13.33 -3.06
C THR A 89 -11.98 13.12 -3.31
N SER A 90 -12.86 13.45 -2.36
CA SER A 90 -14.31 13.22 -2.49
C SER A 90 -14.91 13.96 -3.69
N GLU A 91 -14.56 15.22 -3.91
CA GLU A 91 -15.04 16.00 -5.05
C GLU A 91 -14.63 15.38 -6.40
N TYR A 92 -13.41 14.87 -6.47
CA TYR A 92 -12.95 14.15 -7.67
C TYR A 92 -13.73 12.84 -7.88
N CYS A 93 -14.02 12.10 -6.81
CA CYS A 93 -14.88 10.91 -6.90
C CYS A 93 -16.27 11.26 -7.42
N ASP A 94 -16.84 12.36 -6.96
CA ASP A 94 -18.17 12.80 -7.41
C ASP A 94 -18.14 13.23 -8.88
N SER A 95 -17.07 13.84 -9.35
CA SER A 95 -16.87 14.15 -10.78
C SER A 95 -16.80 12.89 -11.65
N LEU A 96 -16.14 11.82 -11.19
CA LEU A 96 -16.11 10.53 -11.90
C LEU A 96 -17.51 9.91 -11.99
N LYS A 97 -18.29 9.95 -10.90
CA LYS A 97 -19.68 9.47 -10.88
C LYS A 97 -20.57 10.26 -11.84
N ALA A 98 -20.46 11.59 -11.83
CA ALA A 98 -21.21 12.48 -12.72
C ALA A 98 -20.90 12.21 -14.20
N ARG A 99 -19.70 11.72 -14.52
CA ARG A 99 -19.29 11.27 -15.87
C ARG A 99 -19.79 9.87 -16.22
N GLY A 100 -20.59 9.24 -15.37
CA GLY A 100 -21.19 7.92 -15.63
C GLY A 100 -20.23 6.73 -15.49
N LEU A 101 -19.11 6.89 -14.79
CA LEU A 101 -18.07 5.85 -14.71
C LEU A 101 -18.34 4.79 -13.61
N THR A 102 -19.39 4.93 -12.83
CA THR A 102 -19.69 4.07 -11.67
C THR A 102 -19.75 2.60 -12.04
N GLU A 103 -20.52 2.22 -13.05
CA GLU A 103 -20.66 0.81 -13.46
C GLU A 103 -19.35 0.25 -14.02
N LYS A 104 -18.63 1.04 -14.83
CA LYS A 104 -17.32 0.64 -15.38
C LYS A 104 -16.33 0.27 -14.27
N PHE A 105 -16.24 1.09 -13.22
CA PHE A 105 -15.37 0.79 -12.08
C PHE A 105 -15.86 -0.42 -11.30
N ARG A 106 -17.16 -0.52 -11.07
CA ARG A 106 -17.78 -1.62 -10.32
C ARG A 106 -17.58 -2.98 -11.00
N GLU A 107 -17.81 -3.07 -12.30
CA GLU A 107 -17.64 -4.31 -13.07
C GLU A 107 -16.19 -4.82 -13.02
N LYS A 108 -15.21 -3.90 -13.08
CA LYS A 108 -13.80 -4.25 -13.14
C LYS A 108 -13.19 -4.50 -11.76
N THR A 109 -13.57 -3.73 -10.77
CA THR A 109 -12.92 -3.74 -9.45
C THR A 109 -13.78 -4.31 -8.33
N GLY A 110 -15.08 -4.46 -8.55
CA GLY A 110 -16.06 -4.80 -7.52
C GLY A 110 -16.35 -3.66 -6.53
N LEU A 111 -15.77 -2.47 -6.73
CA LEU A 111 -15.80 -1.36 -5.79
C LEU A 111 -16.69 -0.21 -6.30
N VAL A 112 -17.24 0.55 -5.38
CA VAL A 112 -17.83 1.86 -5.66
C VAL A 112 -16.73 2.91 -5.83
N ILE A 113 -17.00 3.99 -6.56
CA ILE A 113 -16.08 5.14 -6.62
C ILE A 113 -16.18 5.90 -5.29
N ASP A 114 -15.13 5.86 -4.49
CA ASP A 114 -15.05 6.57 -3.22
C ASP A 114 -13.62 6.98 -2.86
N ALA A 115 -13.47 8.09 -2.15
CA ALA A 115 -12.21 8.60 -1.63
C ALA A 115 -11.52 7.64 -0.63
N TYR A 116 -12.23 6.63 -0.16
CA TYR A 116 -11.71 5.58 0.69
C TYR A 116 -10.54 4.82 0.03
N PHE A 117 -10.64 4.52 -1.27
CA PHE A 117 -9.70 3.68 -1.99
C PHE A 117 -8.44 4.44 -2.45
N SER A 118 -7.38 3.70 -2.83
CA SER A 118 -6.06 4.28 -3.11
C SER A 118 -6.00 5.11 -4.39
N ALA A 119 -6.75 4.74 -5.43
CA ALA A 119 -6.62 5.29 -6.78
C ALA A 119 -6.65 6.82 -6.85
N THR A 120 -7.68 7.43 -6.26
CA THR A 120 -7.85 8.88 -6.28
C THR A 120 -6.81 9.61 -5.42
N LYS A 121 -6.27 8.96 -4.39
CA LYS A 121 -5.18 9.50 -3.57
C LYS A 121 -3.86 9.54 -4.34
N ILE A 122 -3.56 8.49 -5.13
CA ILE A 122 -2.38 8.48 -6.01
C ILE A 122 -2.48 9.62 -7.02
N LYS A 123 -3.63 9.72 -7.70
CA LYS A 123 -3.87 10.83 -8.64
C LYS A 123 -3.68 12.18 -7.97
N TRP A 124 -4.23 12.37 -6.77
CA TRP A 124 -4.08 13.61 -6.03
C TRP A 124 -2.60 13.95 -5.76
N ILE A 125 -1.79 12.98 -5.35
CA ILE A 125 -0.35 13.18 -5.13
C ILE A 125 0.32 13.61 -6.44
N LEU A 126 0.03 12.94 -7.55
CA LEU A 126 0.62 13.26 -8.84
C LEU A 126 0.24 14.65 -9.35
N ASP A 127 -0.96 15.13 -9.02
CA ASP A 127 -1.47 16.43 -9.47
C ASP A 127 -1.08 17.60 -8.57
N ASN A 128 -0.81 17.35 -7.27
CA ASN A 128 -0.63 18.41 -6.29
C ASN A 128 0.79 18.50 -5.69
N VAL A 129 1.63 17.47 -5.88
CA VAL A 129 3.02 17.49 -5.43
C VAL A 129 3.92 17.89 -6.59
N GLU A 130 4.69 18.95 -6.40
CA GLU A 130 5.58 19.50 -7.43
C GLU A 130 6.54 18.44 -7.98
N GLY A 131 6.61 18.33 -9.31
CA GLY A 131 7.46 17.38 -10.01
C GLY A 131 7.05 15.89 -9.90
N ALA A 132 6.03 15.55 -9.11
CA ALA A 132 5.63 14.16 -8.93
C ALA A 132 5.14 13.53 -10.24
N ARG A 133 4.31 14.24 -11.00
CA ARG A 133 3.79 13.73 -12.27
C ARG A 133 4.92 13.44 -13.28
N GLU A 134 5.86 14.34 -13.45
CA GLU A 134 6.99 14.14 -14.35
C GLU A 134 7.87 12.96 -13.92
N LYS A 135 8.16 12.87 -12.62
CA LYS A 135 8.92 11.73 -12.08
C LYS A 135 8.19 10.40 -12.30
N ALA A 136 6.87 10.38 -12.12
CA ALA A 136 6.06 9.18 -12.36
C ALA A 136 6.11 8.76 -13.83
N GLN A 137 5.95 9.69 -14.77
CA GLN A 137 6.05 9.43 -16.21
C GLN A 137 7.44 8.92 -16.62
N LYS A 138 8.50 9.40 -15.97
CA LYS A 138 9.88 8.89 -16.14
C LYS A 138 10.12 7.55 -15.44
N GLY A 139 9.10 6.97 -14.80
CA GLY A 139 9.20 5.70 -14.08
C GLY A 139 10.11 5.76 -12.84
N GLN A 140 10.23 6.93 -12.22
CA GLN A 140 11.07 7.17 -11.04
C GLN A 140 10.31 7.03 -9.73
N LEU A 141 8.97 7.02 -9.75
CA LEU A 141 8.15 6.85 -8.56
C LEU A 141 7.59 5.44 -8.47
N LEU A 142 7.41 4.99 -7.25
CA LEU A 142 6.71 3.77 -6.88
C LEU A 142 5.53 4.12 -5.98
N PHE A 143 4.48 3.29 -6.09
CA PHE A 143 3.32 3.33 -5.22
C PHE A 143 3.22 2.02 -4.43
N GLY A 144 2.71 2.10 -3.22
CA GLY A 144 2.27 0.95 -2.45
C GLY A 144 1.31 1.33 -1.35
N THR A 145 0.62 0.34 -0.82
CA THR A 145 0.01 0.42 0.50
C THR A 145 1.08 0.09 1.55
N VAL A 146 0.73 0.13 2.83
CA VAL A 146 1.72 0.02 3.90
C VAL A 146 2.54 -1.26 3.81
N GLU A 147 1.93 -2.42 3.49
CA GLU A 147 2.67 -3.68 3.35
C GLU A 147 3.71 -3.63 2.23
N THR A 148 3.36 -3.06 1.08
CA THR A 148 4.28 -2.91 -0.06
C THR A 148 5.47 -2.02 0.31
N TRP A 149 5.22 -0.92 1.03
CA TRP A 149 6.25 -0.04 1.57
C TRP A 149 7.18 -0.79 2.52
N LEU A 150 6.63 -1.54 3.47
CA LEU A 150 7.42 -2.32 4.43
C LEU A 150 8.25 -3.41 3.73
N ILE A 151 7.67 -4.15 2.78
CA ILE A 151 8.40 -5.15 1.98
C ILE A 151 9.55 -4.48 1.23
N TRP A 152 9.30 -3.34 0.58
CA TRP A 152 10.31 -2.60 -0.16
C TRP A 152 11.47 -2.14 0.76
N LYS A 153 11.16 -1.60 1.93
CA LYS A 153 12.18 -1.19 2.94
C LYS A 153 12.94 -2.41 3.48
N LEU A 154 12.27 -3.49 3.89
CA LEU A 154 12.89 -4.72 4.39
C LEU A 154 13.81 -5.37 3.36
N THR A 155 13.47 -5.28 2.09
CA THR A 155 14.28 -5.84 1.00
C THR A 155 15.30 -4.86 0.43
N LYS A 156 15.47 -3.69 1.04
CA LYS A 156 16.39 -2.62 0.57
C LYS A 156 16.15 -2.24 -0.89
N GLY A 157 14.88 -2.06 -1.26
CA GLY A 157 14.44 -1.64 -2.60
C GLY A 157 14.44 -2.74 -3.67
N ARG A 158 14.75 -3.99 -3.33
CA ARG A 158 14.85 -5.09 -4.32
C ARG A 158 13.51 -5.68 -4.73
N VAL A 159 12.49 -5.59 -3.89
CA VAL A 159 11.18 -6.22 -4.12
C VAL A 159 10.08 -5.17 -4.02
N HIS A 160 9.30 -5.04 -5.11
CA HIS A 160 8.15 -4.14 -5.18
C HIS A 160 6.91 -4.95 -5.59
N VAL A 161 6.16 -5.40 -4.62
CA VAL A 161 5.06 -6.35 -4.78
C VAL A 161 3.91 -6.05 -3.83
N THR A 162 2.75 -6.57 -4.17
CA THR A 162 1.55 -6.62 -3.32
C THR A 162 0.81 -7.93 -3.56
N ASP A 163 -0.11 -8.30 -2.68
CA ASP A 163 -0.98 -9.43 -2.92
C ASP A 163 -2.29 -9.03 -3.59
N TYR A 164 -3.03 -10.02 -4.14
CA TYR A 164 -4.29 -9.81 -4.83
C TYR A 164 -5.36 -9.18 -3.94
N SER A 165 -5.41 -9.55 -2.64
CA SER A 165 -6.38 -9.01 -1.70
C SER A 165 -6.14 -7.52 -1.43
N ASN A 166 -4.88 -7.13 -1.26
CA ASN A 166 -4.50 -5.74 -1.08
C ASN A 166 -4.65 -4.94 -2.38
N ALA A 167 -4.23 -5.51 -3.52
CA ALA A 167 -4.40 -4.89 -4.83
C ALA A 167 -5.88 -4.59 -5.13
N SER A 168 -6.79 -5.53 -4.82
CA SER A 168 -8.22 -5.38 -5.06
C SER A 168 -8.85 -4.19 -4.33
N ARG A 169 -8.21 -3.69 -3.25
CA ARG A 169 -8.68 -2.54 -2.48
C ARG A 169 -8.17 -1.20 -2.98
N THR A 170 -7.44 -1.17 -4.08
CA THR A 170 -6.88 0.07 -4.63
C THR A 170 -7.82 0.83 -5.56
N MET A 171 -8.88 0.20 -6.06
CA MET A 171 -9.74 0.68 -7.16
C MET A 171 -9.00 0.80 -8.52
N LEU A 172 -7.84 0.14 -8.66
CA LEU A 172 -7.04 0.07 -9.89
C LEU A 172 -6.92 -1.35 -10.42
N PHE A 173 -7.29 -2.33 -9.63
CA PHE A 173 -7.06 -3.75 -9.91
C PHE A 173 -8.33 -4.41 -10.45
N ASN A 174 -8.20 -5.05 -11.62
CA ASN A 174 -9.29 -5.79 -12.22
C ASN A 174 -9.36 -7.19 -11.59
N ILE A 175 -10.44 -7.44 -10.85
CA ILE A 175 -10.64 -8.69 -10.11
C ILE A 175 -10.98 -9.88 -11.02
N ASN A 176 -11.39 -9.63 -12.27
CA ASN A 176 -11.72 -10.68 -13.24
C ASN A 176 -10.46 -11.20 -13.93
N THR A 177 -9.48 -10.33 -14.18
CA THR A 177 -8.24 -10.67 -14.90
C THR A 177 -7.04 -10.83 -13.96
N LEU A 178 -7.17 -10.44 -12.68
CA LEU A 178 -6.11 -10.40 -11.66
C LEU A 178 -4.90 -9.56 -12.11
N GLN A 179 -5.18 -8.43 -12.77
CA GLN A 179 -4.19 -7.49 -13.27
C GLN A 179 -4.59 -6.05 -12.95
N TRP A 180 -3.62 -5.13 -13.00
CA TRP A 180 -3.89 -3.69 -13.00
C TRP A 180 -4.69 -3.33 -14.27
N ASP A 181 -5.83 -2.66 -14.11
CA ASP A 181 -6.73 -2.32 -15.23
C ASP A 181 -6.22 -1.11 -16.01
N GLN A 182 -5.82 -1.32 -17.26
CA GLN A 182 -5.21 -0.27 -18.08
C GLN A 182 -6.19 0.86 -18.42
N GLU A 183 -7.49 0.57 -18.56
CA GLU A 183 -8.47 1.62 -18.85
C GLU A 183 -8.70 2.53 -17.64
N ILE A 184 -8.73 1.95 -16.44
CA ILE A 184 -8.83 2.74 -15.19
C ILE A 184 -7.55 3.56 -14.99
N LEU A 185 -6.39 2.98 -15.25
CA LEU A 185 -5.11 3.71 -15.16
C LEU A 185 -5.07 4.90 -16.13
N ASN A 186 -5.52 4.70 -17.36
CA ASN A 186 -5.60 5.78 -18.35
C ASN A 186 -6.61 6.85 -17.94
N GLU A 187 -7.78 6.45 -17.40
CA GLU A 187 -8.81 7.38 -16.91
C GLU A 187 -8.30 8.30 -15.80
N LEU A 188 -7.47 7.75 -14.93
CA LEU A 188 -6.90 8.47 -13.78
C LEU A 188 -5.54 9.09 -14.08
N ASP A 189 -4.99 8.86 -15.28
CA ASP A 189 -3.64 9.27 -15.68
C ASP A 189 -2.57 8.82 -14.67
N ILE A 190 -2.61 7.52 -14.32
CA ILE A 190 -1.64 6.88 -13.40
C ILE A 190 -0.73 5.96 -14.21
N PRO A 191 0.60 6.23 -14.25
CA PRO A 191 1.53 5.35 -14.95
C PRO A 191 1.60 3.96 -14.32
N LYS A 192 1.40 2.92 -15.12
CA LYS A 192 1.47 1.51 -14.67
C LYS A 192 2.82 1.15 -14.04
N SER A 193 3.89 1.81 -14.47
CA SER A 193 5.25 1.61 -13.95
C SER A 193 5.43 1.91 -12.47
N MET A 194 4.51 2.68 -11.87
CA MET A 194 4.51 2.96 -10.43
C MET A 194 3.97 1.81 -9.58
N LEU A 195 3.21 0.89 -10.19
CA LEU A 195 2.41 -0.07 -9.43
C LEU A 195 3.22 -1.33 -9.09
N PRO A 196 3.04 -1.89 -7.88
CA PRO A 196 3.70 -3.12 -7.48
C PRO A 196 3.23 -4.30 -8.33
N LYS A 197 4.08 -5.32 -8.46
CA LYS A 197 3.67 -6.59 -9.09
C LYS A 197 2.65 -7.29 -8.18
N PRO A 198 1.42 -7.56 -8.64
CA PRO A 198 0.46 -8.33 -7.87
C PRO A 198 0.84 -9.81 -7.90
N MET A 199 0.76 -10.47 -6.75
CA MET A 199 1.12 -11.88 -6.58
C MET A 199 0.20 -12.55 -5.56
N PRO A 200 0.06 -13.88 -5.59
CA PRO A 200 -0.59 -14.61 -4.48
C PRO A 200 0.17 -14.38 -3.17
N CYS A 201 -0.55 -14.12 -2.09
CA CYS A 201 0.05 -13.78 -0.79
C CYS A 201 0.98 -14.89 -0.22
N LEU A 202 0.77 -16.13 -0.60
CA LEU A 202 1.55 -17.28 -0.14
C LEU A 202 2.79 -17.62 -0.99
N LEU A 203 3.06 -16.90 -2.08
CA LEU A 203 4.25 -17.13 -2.90
C LEU A 203 5.56 -16.65 -2.25
N TYR A 204 5.48 -15.85 -1.21
CA TYR A 204 6.63 -15.35 -0.44
C TYR A 204 6.89 -16.14 0.84
N THR A 205 5.99 -17.02 1.20
CA THR A 205 6.14 -17.91 2.35
C THR A 205 6.68 -19.25 1.88
N SER A 206 7.42 -19.93 2.75
CA SER A 206 7.71 -21.37 2.60
C SER A 206 6.39 -22.11 2.28
N PRO A 207 6.46 -23.21 1.53
CA PRO A 207 5.26 -23.98 1.21
C PRO A 207 4.44 -24.21 2.47
N SER A 208 3.16 -23.88 2.40
CA SER A 208 2.23 -24.10 3.50
C SER A 208 2.28 -25.57 3.92
N PRO A 209 2.13 -25.88 5.22
CA PRO A 209 1.96 -27.29 5.65
C PRO A 209 0.88 -28.04 4.87
N ARG A 210 -0.14 -27.32 4.34
CA ARG A 210 -1.18 -27.90 3.48
C ARG A 210 -0.67 -28.27 2.08
N ASP A 211 0.35 -27.60 1.57
CA ASP A 211 0.92 -27.89 0.25
C ASP A 211 1.79 -29.15 0.27
N ARG A 212 2.32 -29.53 1.46
CA ARG A 212 3.07 -30.78 1.68
C ARG A 212 2.19 -32.02 1.71
N GLN A 213 0.86 -31.87 1.85
CA GLN A 213 -0.07 -33.01 1.87
C GLN A 213 -0.55 -33.45 0.48
N LYS A 214 -0.13 -32.74 -0.58
CA LYS A 214 -0.51 -33.05 -1.97
C LYS A 214 0.63 -33.64 -2.82
N SER A 215 1.73 -34.01 -2.20
CA SER A 215 2.85 -34.72 -2.87
C SER A 215 2.91 -36.19 -2.45
#